data_a5ee05514a43a0ad37512713cba91f92
#
_entry.id   a5ee05514a43a0ad37512713cba91f92
#
_cell.length_a   1.000
_cell.length_b   1.000
_cell.length_c   1.000
_cell.angle_alpha   90.00
_cell.angle_beta   90.00
_cell.angle_gamma   90.00
#
_symmetry.space_group_name_H-M   'P 1'
#
loop_
_entity.id
_entity.type
_entity.pdbx_description
1 polymer ?
#
loop_
_entity_poly.entity_id
_entity_poly.type
_entity_poly.pdbx_seq_one_letter_code
_entity_poly.pdbx_strand_id
1 'polypeptide(L)'
;MAGFCTAAALAKRGWQCIIIEREAAPARAGSGNQNAILMPRLSVDHDIQSQLTLQGFLFSRQLFQQLDQNQNSILWHGCGAIQIARDATQAERMQQIVTQENIPEQLIQVISQEQACALSNCQLNAGGWYIPLAGWIVPSQLCQALQAQYPEQIKFIGGENITRLAAHDQGWQVRSQDRTIAVAEHVILANANAITQFQQSQWCQLHAKRGQLTHIPCARSHVHPQTIVCADIYLTPAVNQHYILGASFISDDDSTTLRASEHQENLTRLKKIMPEAATSVDDVSGRAAVRAVGPDRLPVVGPIARQKQFQHDFQAAAGGNTRTHYPLPEYYQGLYVASGFGSRGLAWIPLCAEALASILNDEPSPLSRSVLQALHPNRILMKQLVSQHKKLRQ
;
A
#
# COMPACT_ATOMS: atom_id res chain seq x y z
N MET A 1 1.50 -8.58 -4.20
CA MET A 1 0.46 -7.66 -4.77
C MET A 1 1.08 -6.64 -5.72
N ALA A 2 2.09 -5.85 -5.33
CA ALA A 2 2.68 -4.84 -6.23
C ALA A 2 3.17 -5.44 -7.57
N GLY A 3 3.92 -6.56 -7.53
CA GLY A 3 4.37 -7.25 -8.74
C GLY A 3 3.23 -7.69 -9.65
N PHE A 4 2.12 -8.22 -9.10
CA PHE A 4 0.96 -8.64 -9.89
C PHE A 4 0.23 -7.47 -10.54
N CYS A 5 -0.01 -6.38 -9.81
CA CYS A 5 -0.63 -5.19 -10.39
C CYS A 5 0.24 -4.59 -11.50
N THR A 6 1.57 -4.53 -11.29
CA THR A 6 2.48 -4.02 -12.32
C THR A 6 2.56 -4.95 -13.53
N ALA A 7 2.63 -6.27 -13.31
CA ALA A 7 2.62 -7.24 -14.41
C ALA A 7 1.32 -7.17 -15.21
N ALA A 8 0.15 -7.03 -14.56
CA ALA A 8 -1.12 -6.89 -15.25
C ALA A 8 -1.21 -5.59 -16.08
N ALA A 9 -0.73 -4.46 -15.53
CA ALA A 9 -0.68 -3.19 -16.25
C ALA A 9 0.24 -3.25 -17.49
N LEU A 10 1.34 -3.98 -17.40
CA LEU A 10 2.26 -4.23 -18.54
C LEU A 10 1.68 -5.26 -19.52
N ALA A 11 1.09 -6.36 -19.02
CA ALA A 11 0.48 -7.40 -19.86
C ALA A 11 -0.67 -6.84 -20.70
N LYS A 12 -1.48 -5.91 -20.18
CA LYS A 12 -2.48 -5.14 -20.92
C LYS A 12 -1.90 -4.42 -22.14
N ARG A 13 -0.59 -4.11 -22.12
CA ARG A 13 0.18 -3.46 -23.20
C ARG A 13 1.00 -4.44 -24.03
N GLY A 14 0.73 -5.75 -23.90
CA GLY A 14 1.37 -6.81 -24.68
C GLY A 14 2.72 -7.30 -24.14
N TRP A 15 3.14 -6.87 -22.93
CA TRP A 15 4.40 -7.34 -22.35
C TRP A 15 4.29 -8.77 -21.83
N GLN A 16 5.39 -9.52 -21.97
CA GLN A 16 5.56 -10.81 -21.31
C GLN A 16 6.22 -10.59 -19.94
N CYS A 17 5.56 -11.01 -18.87
CA CYS A 17 5.95 -10.75 -17.51
C CYS A 17 6.23 -12.05 -16.74
N ILE A 18 7.35 -12.08 -16.00
CA ILE A 18 7.66 -13.17 -15.07
C ILE A 18 7.64 -12.56 -13.65
N ILE A 19 6.76 -13.05 -12.80
CA ILE A 19 6.72 -12.69 -11.39
C ILE A 19 7.49 -13.76 -10.61
N ILE A 20 8.55 -13.35 -9.92
CA ILE A 20 9.37 -14.24 -9.09
C ILE A 20 9.14 -13.86 -7.62
N GLU A 21 8.76 -14.83 -6.80
CA GLU A 21 8.40 -14.62 -5.40
C GLU A 21 9.13 -15.64 -4.52
N ARG A 22 9.63 -15.17 -3.37
CA ARG A 22 10.29 -16.02 -2.38
C ARG A 22 9.33 -17.05 -1.77
N GLU A 23 8.10 -16.64 -1.52
CA GLU A 23 7.07 -17.54 -1.00
C GLU A 23 6.52 -18.45 -2.12
N ALA A 24 6.08 -19.65 -1.77
CA ALA A 24 5.53 -20.60 -2.75
C ALA A 24 4.23 -20.12 -3.42
N ALA A 25 3.51 -19.19 -2.79
CA ALA A 25 2.26 -18.63 -3.30
C ALA A 25 2.23 -17.10 -3.17
N PRO A 26 1.41 -16.40 -3.98
CA PRO A 26 1.31 -14.95 -3.91
C PRO A 26 0.69 -14.46 -2.60
N ALA A 27 1.00 -13.20 -2.24
CA ALA A 27 0.42 -12.49 -1.11
C ALA A 27 0.59 -13.21 0.25
N ARG A 28 1.77 -13.78 0.55
CA ARG A 28 2.04 -14.44 1.82
C ARG A 28 2.75 -13.55 2.85
N ALA A 29 3.41 -12.47 2.41
CA ALA A 29 4.11 -11.51 3.28
C ALA A 29 3.19 -10.33 3.70
N GLY A 30 3.60 -9.10 3.53
CA GLY A 30 2.83 -7.89 3.90
C GLY A 30 1.43 -7.78 3.30
N SER A 31 1.16 -8.46 2.20
CA SER A 31 -0.16 -8.52 1.52
C SER A 31 -0.99 -9.75 1.90
N GLY A 32 -0.60 -10.53 2.92
CA GLY A 32 -1.24 -11.83 3.22
C GLY A 32 -2.42 -11.76 4.19
N ASN A 33 -3.07 -10.62 4.36
CA ASN A 33 -4.24 -10.50 5.22
C ASN A 33 -5.44 -11.26 4.64
N GLN A 34 -6.32 -11.77 5.51
CA GLN A 34 -7.56 -12.42 5.09
C GLN A 34 -8.50 -11.46 4.36
N ASN A 35 -8.46 -10.18 4.75
CA ASN A 35 -9.04 -9.09 3.99
C ASN A 35 -8.16 -7.84 4.07
N ALA A 36 -8.31 -6.96 3.10
CA ALA A 36 -7.70 -5.64 3.08
C ALA A 36 -8.76 -4.60 2.74
N ILE A 37 -8.82 -3.55 3.53
CA ILE A 37 -9.80 -2.48 3.34
C ILE A 37 -9.33 -1.49 2.27
N LEU A 38 -10.28 -1.03 1.46
CA LEU A 38 -10.10 0.04 0.49
C LEU A 38 -11.00 1.21 0.89
N MET A 39 -10.38 2.32 1.29
CA MET A 39 -11.06 3.57 1.62
C MET A 39 -10.14 4.77 1.30
N PRO A 40 -10.72 5.96 1.00
CA PRO A 40 -9.94 7.16 0.75
C PRO A 40 -9.35 7.71 2.06
N ARG A 41 -8.39 8.61 1.93
CA ARG A 41 -7.95 9.53 2.98
C ARG A 41 -8.08 10.95 2.45
N LEU A 42 -8.74 11.79 3.21
CA LEU A 42 -8.84 13.22 2.90
C LEU A 42 -8.07 14.04 3.92
N SER A 43 -7.59 15.19 3.51
CA SER A 43 -7.00 16.21 4.37
C SER A 43 -7.40 17.59 3.87
N VAL A 44 -7.45 18.57 4.78
CA VAL A 44 -7.75 19.97 4.46
C VAL A 44 -6.75 20.58 3.47
N ASP A 45 -5.49 20.14 3.54
CA ASP A 45 -4.38 20.75 2.79
C ASP A 45 -4.15 20.11 1.41
N HIS A 46 -5.03 19.20 0.95
CA HIS A 46 -4.84 18.44 -0.29
C HIS A 46 -3.43 17.89 -0.49
N ASP A 47 -2.82 17.40 0.59
CA ASP A 47 -1.47 16.87 0.53
C ASP A 47 -1.34 15.75 -0.51
N ILE A 48 -0.13 15.50 -0.97
CA ILE A 48 0.15 14.46 -1.98
C ILE A 48 -0.41 13.09 -1.57
N GLN A 49 -0.41 12.77 -0.27
CA GLN A 49 -0.98 11.51 0.22
C GLN A 49 -2.49 11.45 0.03
N SER A 50 -3.21 12.55 0.28
CA SER A 50 -4.66 12.65 0.06
C SER A 50 -4.99 12.51 -1.43
N GLN A 51 -4.30 13.27 -2.28
CA GLN A 51 -4.49 13.21 -3.73
C GLN A 51 -4.27 11.79 -4.25
N LEU A 52 -3.12 11.19 -3.92
CA LEU A 52 -2.80 9.82 -4.33
C LEU A 52 -3.80 8.80 -3.78
N THR A 53 -4.24 8.97 -2.51
CA THR A 53 -5.16 8.01 -1.89
C THR A 53 -6.56 8.11 -2.49
N LEU A 54 -7.06 9.30 -2.76
CA LEU A 54 -8.38 9.48 -3.37
C LEU A 54 -8.39 8.95 -4.82
N GLN A 55 -7.42 9.36 -5.63
CA GLN A 55 -7.30 8.87 -7.02
C GLN A 55 -7.13 7.35 -7.07
N GLY A 56 -6.23 6.83 -6.21
CA GLY A 56 -5.97 5.41 -6.13
C GLY A 56 -7.15 4.60 -5.58
N PHE A 57 -7.94 5.16 -4.67
CA PHE A 57 -9.18 4.57 -4.19
C PHE A 57 -10.19 4.36 -5.32
N LEU A 58 -10.46 5.42 -6.09
CA LEU A 58 -11.40 5.37 -7.21
C LEU A 58 -10.93 4.41 -8.30
N PHE A 59 -9.64 4.49 -8.67
CA PHE A 59 -9.04 3.60 -9.66
C PHE A 59 -9.09 2.13 -9.23
N SER A 60 -8.68 1.84 -8.00
CA SER A 60 -8.66 0.46 -7.48
C SER A 60 -10.05 -0.14 -7.38
N ARG A 61 -11.04 0.63 -6.91
CA ARG A 61 -12.43 0.20 -6.87
C ARG A 61 -12.95 -0.17 -8.26
N GLN A 62 -12.69 0.69 -9.25
CA GLN A 62 -13.10 0.41 -10.65
C GLN A 62 -12.44 -0.87 -11.18
N LEU A 63 -11.13 -1.04 -10.93
CA LEU A 63 -10.41 -2.24 -11.33
C LEU A 63 -11.03 -3.51 -10.70
N PHE A 64 -11.34 -3.47 -9.39
CA PHE A 64 -11.90 -4.63 -8.70
C PHE A 64 -13.28 -4.99 -9.21
N GLN A 65 -14.13 -4.00 -9.50
CA GLN A 65 -15.44 -4.22 -10.11
C GLN A 65 -15.35 -4.79 -11.53
N GLN A 66 -14.37 -4.35 -12.33
CA GLN A 66 -14.12 -4.92 -13.65
C GLN A 66 -13.66 -6.38 -13.57
N LEU A 67 -12.81 -6.70 -12.60
CA LEU A 67 -12.37 -8.08 -12.36
C LEU A 67 -13.53 -8.99 -11.94
N ASP A 68 -14.46 -8.50 -11.11
CA ASP A 68 -15.66 -9.25 -10.72
C ASP A 68 -16.56 -9.58 -11.90
N GLN A 69 -16.75 -8.64 -12.82
CA GLN A 69 -17.56 -8.86 -14.02
C GLN A 69 -16.98 -9.95 -14.95
N ASN A 70 -15.67 -10.14 -14.90
CA ASN A 70 -14.96 -11.10 -15.73
C ASN A 70 -14.77 -12.48 -15.08
N GLN A 71 -15.19 -12.66 -13.83
CA GLN A 71 -14.99 -13.89 -13.05
C GLN A 71 -16.28 -14.33 -12.35
N ASN A 72 -16.43 -15.64 -12.15
CA ASN A 72 -17.57 -16.20 -11.40
C ASN A 72 -17.41 -16.12 -9.87
N SER A 73 -16.48 -15.32 -9.36
CA SER A 73 -16.21 -15.16 -7.94
C SER A 73 -16.22 -13.69 -7.55
N ILE A 74 -16.82 -13.37 -6.40
CA ILE A 74 -16.85 -12.01 -5.87
C ILE A 74 -15.47 -11.69 -5.28
N LEU A 75 -14.76 -10.75 -5.91
CA LEU A 75 -13.51 -10.18 -5.41
C LEU A 75 -13.76 -8.96 -4.53
N TRP A 76 -14.66 -8.06 -4.97
CA TRP A 76 -14.96 -6.80 -4.32
C TRP A 76 -16.19 -6.90 -3.41
N HIS A 77 -15.98 -6.65 -2.13
CA HIS A 77 -17.04 -6.59 -1.13
C HIS A 77 -17.32 -5.13 -0.74
N GLY A 78 -18.22 -4.47 -1.46
CA GLY A 78 -18.62 -3.08 -1.24
C GLY A 78 -19.62 -2.97 -0.10
N CYS A 79 -19.13 -2.89 1.14
CA CYS A 79 -19.98 -2.80 2.34
C CYS A 79 -20.00 -1.40 2.97
N GLY A 80 -19.33 -0.43 2.34
CA GLY A 80 -19.12 0.89 2.93
C GLY A 80 -18.13 0.88 4.10
N ALA A 81 -17.76 2.09 4.55
CA ALA A 81 -16.95 2.27 5.75
C ALA A 81 -17.42 3.48 6.56
N ILE A 82 -17.36 3.38 7.88
CA ILE A 82 -17.60 4.48 8.80
C ILE A 82 -16.28 4.87 9.43
N GLN A 83 -15.84 6.12 9.21
CA GLN A 83 -14.71 6.71 9.91
C GLN A 83 -15.26 7.51 11.09
N ILE A 84 -15.13 6.99 12.30
CA ILE A 84 -15.64 7.63 13.52
C ILE A 84 -14.75 8.82 13.90
N ALA A 85 -15.36 9.93 14.29
CA ALA A 85 -14.66 11.06 14.91
C ALA A 85 -14.23 10.69 16.34
N ARG A 86 -12.97 10.94 16.69
CA ARG A 86 -12.41 10.62 18.02
C ARG A 86 -12.85 11.61 19.09
N ASP A 87 -13.11 12.85 18.69
CA ASP A 87 -13.50 13.97 19.53
C ASP A 87 -14.27 15.03 18.72
N ALA A 88 -14.80 16.03 19.40
CA ALA A 88 -15.56 17.12 18.78
C ALA A 88 -14.73 17.91 17.75
N THR A 89 -13.46 18.19 18.06
CA THR A 89 -12.56 18.91 17.15
C THR A 89 -12.37 18.17 15.83
N GLN A 90 -12.22 16.84 15.90
CA GLN A 90 -12.13 16.03 14.68
C GLN A 90 -13.47 15.99 13.93
N ALA A 91 -14.60 15.93 14.64
CA ALA A 91 -15.92 15.97 14.00
C ALA A 91 -16.13 17.27 13.22
N GLU A 92 -15.80 18.43 13.83
CA GLU A 92 -15.84 19.74 13.16
C GLU A 92 -14.93 19.78 11.93
N ARG A 93 -13.70 19.28 12.05
CA ARG A 93 -12.76 19.20 10.93
C ARG A 93 -13.27 18.32 9.80
N MET A 94 -13.89 17.19 10.14
CA MET A 94 -14.50 16.29 9.15
C MET A 94 -15.64 16.98 8.39
N GLN A 95 -16.47 17.76 9.09
CA GLN A 95 -17.52 18.58 8.47
C GLN A 95 -16.93 19.64 7.55
N GLN A 96 -15.89 20.36 8.00
CA GLN A 96 -15.20 21.39 7.22
C GLN A 96 -14.63 20.85 5.92
N ILE A 97 -13.95 19.69 5.96
CA ILE A 97 -13.37 19.07 4.77
C ILE A 97 -14.46 18.81 3.72
N VAL A 98 -15.56 18.20 4.10
CA VAL A 98 -16.66 17.88 3.16
C VAL A 98 -17.25 19.15 2.53
N THR A 99 -17.45 20.19 3.36
CA THR A 99 -18.04 21.45 2.92
C THR A 99 -17.09 22.27 2.03
N GLN A 100 -15.83 22.44 2.46
CA GLN A 100 -14.85 23.25 1.73
C GLN A 100 -14.44 22.62 0.41
N GLU A 101 -14.29 21.30 0.39
CA GLU A 101 -13.88 20.57 -0.79
C GLU A 101 -15.06 20.18 -1.71
N ASN A 102 -16.28 20.57 -1.33
CA ASN A 102 -17.51 20.23 -2.05
C ASN A 102 -17.58 18.74 -2.44
N ILE A 103 -17.28 17.87 -1.46
CA ILE A 103 -17.20 16.43 -1.68
C ILE A 103 -18.58 15.86 -1.95
N PRO A 104 -18.79 15.15 -3.07
CA PRO A 104 -20.08 14.54 -3.37
C PRO A 104 -20.54 13.56 -2.29
N GLU A 105 -21.82 13.56 -1.92
CA GLU A 105 -22.40 12.64 -0.94
C GLU A 105 -22.25 11.16 -1.32
N GLN A 106 -22.17 10.86 -2.62
CA GLN A 106 -21.87 9.52 -3.12
C GLN A 106 -20.48 9.03 -2.69
N LEU A 107 -19.58 9.95 -2.40
CA LEU A 107 -18.22 9.62 -1.95
C LEU A 107 -18.13 9.63 -0.43
N ILE A 108 -18.62 10.71 0.23
CA ILE A 108 -18.59 10.83 1.69
C ILE A 108 -19.82 11.57 2.18
N GLN A 109 -20.42 11.02 3.24
CA GLN A 109 -21.53 11.62 3.98
C GLN A 109 -21.08 11.89 5.41
N VAL A 110 -21.38 13.06 5.94
CA VAL A 110 -21.23 13.33 7.39
C VAL A 110 -22.48 12.78 8.07
N ILE A 111 -22.29 11.90 9.05
CA ILE A 111 -23.36 11.17 9.71
C ILE A 111 -23.34 11.35 11.23
N SER A 112 -24.52 11.35 11.84
CA SER A 112 -24.71 11.35 13.30
C SER A 112 -24.30 10.01 13.93
N GLN A 113 -24.19 9.97 15.25
CA GLN A 113 -23.99 8.72 15.99
C GLN A 113 -25.11 7.70 15.72
N GLU A 114 -26.36 8.13 15.72
CA GLU A 114 -27.52 7.26 15.46
C GLU A 114 -27.47 6.64 14.05
N GLN A 115 -27.13 7.46 13.06
CA GLN A 115 -26.93 6.98 11.69
C GLN A 115 -25.76 6.00 11.59
N ALA A 116 -24.64 6.27 12.29
CA ALA A 116 -23.49 5.38 12.33
C ALA A 116 -23.86 4.03 12.96
N CYS A 117 -24.61 4.03 14.06
CA CYS A 117 -25.12 2.81 14.69
C CYS A 117 -26.04 2.01 13.74
N ALA A 118 -26.97 2.68 13.08
CA ALA A 118 -27.88 2.04 12.14
C ALA A 118 -27.14 1.41 10.94
N LEU A 119 -26.19 2.14 10.34
CA LEU A 119 -25.41 1.66 9.19
C LEU A 119 -24.45 0.51 9.55
N SER A 120 -23.88 0.52 10.74
CA SER A 120 -22.93 -0.52 11.16
C SER A 120 -23.61 -1.74 11.78
N ASN A 121 -24.84 -1.63 12.23
CA ASN A 121 -25.51 -2.59 13.10
C ASN A 121 -24.74 -2.82 14.43
N CYS A 122 -24.12 -1.77 14.95
CA CYS A 122 -23.34 -1.81 16.21
C CYS A 122 -23.57 -0.53 17.01
N GLN A 123 -23.48 -0.62 18.34
CA GLN A 123 -23.49 0.56 19.20
C GLN A 123 -22.13 1.26 19.12
N LEU A 124 -22.09 2.42 18.48
CA LEU A 124 -20.94 3.28 18.32
C LEU A 124 -21.07 4.50 19.23
N ASN A 125 -19.94 5.04 19.68
CA ASN A 125 -19.94 6.16 20.62
C ASN A 125 -19.94 7.55 19.97
N ALA A 126 -19.81 7.64 18.64
CA ALA A 126 -19.81 8.87 17.86
C ALA A 126 -20.22 8.64 16.40
N GLY A 127 -20.59 9.73 15.74
CA GLY A 127 -20.72 9.81 14.29
C GLY A 127 -19.40 10.09 13.60
N GLY A 128 -19.45 10.54 12.37
CA GLY A 128 -18.28 10.86 11.56
C GLY A 128 -18.55 10.85 10.08
N TRP A 129 -17.70 10.21 9.29
CA TRP A 129 -17.90 10.01 7.85
C TRP A 129 -18.43 8.61 7.55
N TYR A 130 -19.47 8.54 6.72
CA TYR A 130 -19.81 7.32 5.98
C TYR A 130 -19.27 7.42 4.56
N ILE A 131 -18.59 6.38 4.10
CA ILE A 131 -17.96 6.26 2.79
C ILE A 131 -18.65 5.12 2.03
N PRO A 132 -19.74 5.38 1.28
CA PRO A 132 -20.55 4.34 0.65
C PRO A 132 -19.78 3.44 -0.31
N LEU A 133 -18.81 4.02 -1.00
CA LEU A 133 -18.00 3.35 -2.03
C LEU A 133 -16.84 2.52 -1.46
N ALA A 134 -16.62 2.54 -0.14
CA ALA A 134 -15.58 1.75 0.51
C ALA A 134 -15.95 0.26 0.59
N GLY A 135 -14.95 -0.56 0.86
CA GLY A 135 -15.13 -2.00 0.99
C GLY A 135 -13.79 -2.71 1.21
N TRP A 136 -13.75 -4.00 0.93
CA TRP A 136 -12.58 -4.83 1.13
C TRP A 136 -12.43 -5.91 0.07
N ILE A 137 -11.24 -6.45 -0.05
CA ILE A 137 -10.90 -7.62 -0.87
C ILE A 137 -10.01 -8.59 -0.10
N VAL A 138 -9.86 -9.80 -0.63
CA VAL A 138 -8.82 -10.75 -0.24
C VAL A 138 -7.62 -10.54 -1.18
N PRO A 139 -6.44 -10.05 -0.70
CA PRO A 139 -5.34 -9.68 -1.60
C PRO A 139 -4.76 -10.85 -2.42
N SER A 140 -4.83 -12.08 -1.91
CA SER A 140 -4.40 -13.26 -2.68
C SER A 140 -5.34 -13.54 -3.87
N GLN A 141 -6.64 -13.32 -3.70
CA GLN A 141 -7.62 -13.44 -4.79
C GLN A 141 -7.40 -12.38 -5.87
N LEU A 142 -7.04 -11.13 -5.48
CA LEU A 142 -6.65 -10.10 -6.45
C LEU A 142 -5.45 -10.56 -7.29
N CYS A 143 -4.41 -11.11 -6.66
CA CYS A 143 -3.25 -11.60 -7.41
C CYS A 143 -3.63 -12.71 -8.39
N GLN A 144 -4.47 -13.64 -7.98
CA GLN A 144 -4.98 -14.72 -8.84
C GLN A 144 -5.85 -14.20 -9.99
N ALA A 145 -6.75 -13.26 -9.70
CA ALA A 145 -7.61 -12.63 -10.69
C ALA A 145 -6.82 -11.90 -11.77
N LEU A 146 -5.80 -11.12 -11.38
CA LEU A 146 -4.93 -10.41 -12.31
C LEU A 146 -4.11 -11.37 -13.19
N GLN A 147 -3.61 -12.48 -12.63
CA GLN A 147 -2.93 -13.51 -13.41
C GLN A 147 -3.87 -14.22 -14.39
N ALA A 148 -5.07 -14.55 -13.92
CA ALA A 148 -6.08 -15.23 -14.73
C ALA A 148 -6.59 -14.36 -15.90
N GLN A 149 -6.52 -13.04 -15.78
CA GLN A 149 -6.89 -12.11 -16.85
C GLN A 149 -5.87 -12.13 -18.01
N TYR A 150 -4.60 -12.47 -17.73
CA TYR A 150 -3.50 -12.48 -18.70
C TYR A 150 -2.67 -13.76 -18.60
N PRO A 151 -3.27 -14.96 -18.80
CA PRO A 151 -2.61 -16.23 -18.51
C PRO A 151 -1.40 -16.50 -19.41
N GLU A 152 -1.42 -16.01 -20.64
CA GLU A 152 -0.32 -16.17 -21.61
C GLU A 152 0.82 -15.17 -21.39
N GLN A 153 0.51 -14.01 -20.78
CA GLN A 153 1.47 -12.92 -20.55
C GLN A 153 2.12 -12.95 -19.18
N ILE A 154 1.45 -13.51 -18.16
CA ILE A 154 1.94 -13.48 -16.78
C ILE A 154 2.30 -14.88 -16.30
N LYS A 155 3.60 -15.14 -16.17
CA LYS A 155 4.13 -16.36 -15.55
C LYS A 155 4.48 -16.09 -14.09
N PHE A 156 4.06 -16.98 -13.18
CA PHE A 156 4.44 -16.93 -11.76
C PHE A 156 5.44 -18.05 -11.43
N ILE A 157 6.52 -17.68 -10.72
CA ILE A 157 7.54 -18.58 -10.18
C ILE A 157 7.61 -18.32 -8.67
N GLY A 158 7.05 -19.22 -7.88
CA GLY A 158 7.11 -19.19 -6.41
C GLY A 158 8.27 -20.01 -5.86
N GLY A 159 8.66 -19.74 -4.61
CA GLY A 159 9.73 -20.46 -3.90
C GLY A 159 11.15 -20.03 -4.30
N GLU A 160 11.32 -18.92 -5.02
CA GLU A 160 12.61 -18.46 -5.52
C GLU A 160 13.04 -17.16 -4.84
N ASN A 161 14.07 -17.25 -3.99
CA ASN A 161 14.64 -16.09 -3.32
C ASN A 161 15.74 -15.46 -4.18
N ILE A 162 15.43 -14.35 -4.85
CA ILE A 162 16.39 -13.63 -5.66
C ILE A 162 17.36 -12.85 -4.78
N THR A 163 18.65 -13.11 -4.94
CA THR A 163 19.73 -12.52 -4.12
C THR A 163 20.60 -11.54 -4.90
N ARG A 164 20.61 -11.59 -6.25
CA ARG A 164 21.50 -10.76 -7.07
C ARG A 164 20.87 -10.40 -8.41
N LEU A 165 21.14 -9.17 -8.84
CA LEU A 165 20.94 -8.69 -10.20
C LEU A 165 22.31 -8.43 -10.83
N ALA A 166 22.57 -8.98 -12.01
CA ALA A 166 23.77 -8.75 -12.78
C ALA A 166 23.41 -8.17 -14.15
N ALA A 167 24.26 -7.27 -14.67
CA ALA A 167 24.10 -6.79 -16.03
C ALA A 167 24.30 -7.95 -17.04
N HIS A 168 23.53 -7.91 -18.11
CA HIS A 168 23.56 -8.88 -19.19
C HIS A 168 23.38 -8.14 -20.53
N ASP A 169 23.82 -8.72 -21.63
CA ASP A 169 23.72 -8.08 -22.96
C ASP A 169 22.24 -7.80 -23.36
N GLN A 170 21.31 -8.61 -22.86
CA GLN A 170 19.87 -8.45 -23.07
C GLN A 170 19.18 -7.78 -21.87
N GLY A 171 19.87 -6.98 -21.05
CA GLY A 171 19.34 -6.29 -19.89
C GLY A 171 19.85 -6.81 -18.55
N TRP A 172 19.10 -7.66 -17.85
CA TRP A 172 19.37 -8.11 -16.50
C TRP A 172 19.28 -9.62 -16.34
N GLN A 173 20.29 -10.19 -15.71
CA GLN A 173 20.28 -11.57 -15.20
C GLN A 173 19.80 -11.56 -13.74
N VAL A 174 18.68 -12.23 -13.49
CA VAL A 174 18.04 -12.35 -12.17
C VAL A 174 18.46 -13.69 -11.55
N ARG A 175 19.16 -13.63 -10.39
CA ARG A 175 19.82 -14.80 -9.80
C ARG A 175 19.34 -15.11 -8.39
N SER A 176 19.17 -16.41 -8.14
CA SER A 176 19.02 -17.00 -6.79
C SER A 176 20.31 -17.76 -6.49
N GLN A 177 21.11 -17.26 -5.58
CA GLN A 177 22.46 -17.76 -5.33
C GLN A 177 23.30 -17.79 -6.66
N ASP A 178 23.81 -18.96 -7.03
CA ASP A 178 24.60 -19.14 -8.25
C ASP A 178 23.75 -19.51 -9.48
N ARG A 179 22.45 -19.70 -9.32
CA ARG A 179 21.54 -20.11 -10.38
C ARG A 179 20.86 -18.91 -11.02
N THR A 180 20.86 -18.82 -12.35
CA THR A 180 20.06 -17.86 -13.10
C THR A 180 18.64 -18.35 -13.19
N ILE A 181 17.69 -17.54 -12.71
CA ILE A 181 16.26 -17.84 -12.75
C ILE A 181 15.60 -17.27 -13.99
N ALA A 182 16.02 -16.05 -14.39
CA ALA A 182 15.52 -15.38 -15.57
C ALA A 182 16.56 -14.41 -16.16
N VAL A 183 16.42 -14.10 -17.43
CA VAL A 183 17.03 -12.95 -18.11
C VAL A 183 15.87 -12.10 -18.64
N ALA A 184 15.93 -10.79 -18.40
CA ALA A 184 14.88 -9.88 -18.81
C ALA A 184 15.46 -8.51 -19.16
N GLU A 185 14.90 -7.85 -20.17
CA GLU A 185 15.27 -6.48 -20.54
C GLU A 185 14.96 -5.49 -19.43
N HIS A 186 13.83 -5.71 -18.73
CA HIS A 186 13.36 -4.87 -17.64
C HIS A 186 13.15 -5.66 -16.35
N VAL A 187 13.58 -5.09 -15.22
CA VAL A 187 13.34 -5.63 -13.87
C VAL A 187 12.67 -4.59 -13.01
N ILE A 188 11.62 -5.00 -12.32
CA ILE A 188 10.87 -4.14 -11.39
C ILE A 188 10.97 -4.72 -9.99
N LEU A 189 11.62 -3.98 -9.09
CA LEU A 189 11.78 -4.37 -7.70
C LEU A 189 10.50 -4.08 -6.92
N ALA A 190 9.72 -5.14 -6.65
CA ALA A 190 8.44 -5.07 -5.91
C ALA A 190 8.48 -5.87 -4.59
N ASN A 191 9.68 -6.14 -4.07
CA ASN A 191 9.96 -7.04 -2.95
C ASN A 191 10.05 -6.31 -1.59
N ALA A 192 9.27 -5.25 -1.40
CA ALA A 192 9.11 -4.51 -0.13
C ALA A 192 10.46 -4.03 0.44
N ASN A 193 10.75 -4.28 1.73
CA ASN A 193 12.01 -3.87 2.37
C ASN A 193 13.24 -4.55 1.75
N ALA A 194 13.08 -5.72 1.13
CA ALA A 194 14.17 -6.46 0.53
C ALA A 194 14.74 -5.83 -0.75
N ILE A 195 14.20 -4.71 -1.23
CA ILE A 195 14.82 -3.94 -2.34
C ILE A 195 16.25 -3.50 -1.98
N THR A 196 16.55 -3.29 -0.71
CA THR A 196 17.88 -2.83 -0.24
C THR A 196 18.97 -3.90 -0.30
N GLN A 197 18.61 -5.16 -0.55
CA GLN A 197 19.59 -6.24 -0.71
C GLN A 197 20.36 -6.18 -2.03
N PHE A 198 19.83 -5.48 -3.05
CA PHE A 198 20.48 -5.34 -4.33
C PHE A 198 21.42 -4.13 -4.35
N GLN A 199 22.63 -4.32 -4.85
CA GLN A 199 23.65 -3.26 -4.94
C GLN A 199 23.13 -2.00 -5.62
N GLN A 200 22.25 -2.14 -6.62
CA GLN A 200 21.71 -1.05 -7.42
C GLN A 200 20.71 -0.19 -6.64
N SER A 201 20.06 -0.74 -5.64
CA SER A 201 18.97 -0.10 -4.88
C SER A 201 19.18 -0.07 -3.36
N GLN A 202 20.38 -0.45 -2.86
CA GLN A 202 20.71 -0.47 -1.42
C GLN A 202 20.52 0.89 -0.72
N TRP A 203 20.61 1.98 -1.46
CA TRP A 203 20.40 3.35 -0.98
C TRP A 203 18.92 3.69 -0.78
N CYS A 204 18.01 2.94 -1.39
CA CYS A 204 16.57 3.15 -1.33
C CYS A 204 16.00 2.57 -0.02
N GLN A 205 16.41 3.13 1.11
CA GLN A 205 16.00 2.65 2.43
C GLN A 205 14.53 2.88 2.68
N LEU A 206 13.85 1.83 3.09
CA LEU A 206 12.46 1.83 3.55
C LEU A 206 12.43 1.49 5.04
N HIS A 207 11.38 1.94 5.72
CA HIS A 207 11.16 1.62 7.13
C HIS A 207 10.30 0.37 7.27
N ALA A 208 10.76 -0.57 8.09
CA ALA A 208 9.96 -1.71 8.51
C ALA A 208 8.94 -1.27 9.55
N LYS A 209 7.66 -1.55 9.28
CA LYS A 209 6.57 -1.27 10.21
C LYS A 209 5.78 -2.55 10.44
N ARG A 210 6.02 -3.17 11.60
CA ARG A 210 5.24 -4.32 12.05
C ARG A 210 3.79 -3.93 12.30
N GLY A 211 2.87 -4.82 12.04
CA GLY A 211 1.47 -4.71 12.44
C GLY A 211 0.85 -6.07 12.64
N GLN A 212 0.13 -6.22 13.73
CA GLN A 212 -0.60 -7.44 14.08
C GLN A 212 -2.10 -7.18 13.96
N LEU A 213 -2.77 -8.09 13.27
CA LEU A 213 -4.23 -8.20 13.23
C LEU A 213 -4.69 -9.18 14.31
N THR A 214 -5.87 -8.91 14.84
CA THR A 214 -6.61 -9.78 15.74
C THR A 214 -7.82 -10.33 14.99
N HIS A 215 -7.94 -11.64 14.92
CA HIS A 215 -9.07 -12.34 14.30
C HIS A 215 -10.02 -12.77 15.42
N ILE A 216 -11.21 -12.18 15.45
CA ILE A 216 -12.24 -12.45 16.46
C ILE A 216 -13.23 -13.46 15.85
N PRO A 217 -13.36 -14.69 16.38
CA PRO A 217 -14.36 -15.64 15.89
C PRO A 217 -15.76 -15.07 16.04
N CYS A 218 -16.62 -15.18 15.00
CA CYS A 218 -17.98 -14.69 15.04
C CYS A 218 -18.79 -15.27 16.22
N ALA A 219 -18.57 -16.53 16.56
CA ALA A 219 -19.21 -17.20 17.69
C ALA A 219 -18.78 -16.67 19.07
N ARG A 220 -17.71 -15.88 19.15
CA ARG A 220 -17.18 -15.26 20.39
C ARG A 220 -17.36 -13.74 20.40
N SER A 221 -18.02 -13.18 19.41
CA SER A 221 -18.25 -11.74 19.31
C SER A 221 -19.66 -11.36 19.76
N HIS A 222 -19.76 -10.28 20.51
CA HIS A 222 -21.04 -9.66 20.88
C HIS A 222 -21.49 -8.59 19.86
N VAL A 223 -20.63 -8.25 18.90
CA VAL A 223 -20.91 -7.24 17.87
C VAL A 223 -20.80 -7.86 16.47
N HIS A 224 -21.69 -7.46 15.57
CA HIS A 224 -21.80 -8.04 14.23
C HIS A 224 -21.84 -6.92 13.17
N PRO A 225 -20.72 -6.24 12.90
CA PRO A 225 -20.68 -5.12 11.98
C PRO A 225 -21.03 -5.54 10.56
N GLN A 226 -21.88 -4.75 9.91
CA GLN A 226 -22.27 -4.90 8.49
C GLN A 226 -21.43 -4.02 7.57
N THR A 227 -20.81 -2.96 8.11
CA THR A 227 -19.87 -2.06 7.42
C THR A 227 -18.50 -2.12 8.08
N ILE A 228 -17.47 -1.62 7.40
CA ILE A 228 -16.18 -1.40 8.02
C ILE A 228 -16.29 -0.24 9.00
N VAL A 229 -15.86 -0.42 10.25
CA VAL A 229 -15.81 0.65 11.25
C VAL A 229 -14.36 0.99 11.53
N CYS A 230 -13.99 2.26 11.36
CA CYS A 230 -12.64 2.78 11.50
C CYS A 230 -12.58 3.93 12.51
N ALA A 231 -11.51 3.96 13.31
CA ALA A 231 -11.05 5.08 14.11
C ALA A 231 -9.52 5.04 14.15
N ASP A 232 -8.90 4.90 15.32
CA ASP A 232 -7.47 4.58 15.47
C ASP A 232 -7.18 3.09 15.17
N ILE A 233 -8.22 2.30 15.06
CA ILE A 233 -8.23 0.89 14.68
C ILE A 233 -9.41 0.65 13.74
N TYR A 234 -9.45 -0.44 13.03
CA TYR A 234 -10.60 -0.82 12.22
C TYR A 234 -11.14 -2.20 12.57
N LEU A 235 -12.44 -2.40 12.40
CA LEU A 235 -13.12 -3.69 12.44
C LEU A 235 -13.85 -3.89 11.13
N THR A 236 -13.71 -5.07 10.52
CA THR A 236 -14.39 -5.40 9.25
C THR A 236 -15.61 -6.29 9.50
N PRO A 237 -16.56 -6.36 8.56
CA PRO A 237 -17.52 -7.44 8.50
C PRO A 237 -16.85 -8.82 8.51
N ALA A 238 -17.64 -9.86 8.79
CA ALA A 238 -17.13 -11.22 8.90
C ALA A 238 -16.52 -11.75 7.59
N VAL A 239 -15.34 -12.36 7.70
CA VAL A 239 -14.65 -13.07 6.62
C VAL A 239 -14.21 -14.42 7.17
N ASN A 240 -14.61 -15.53 6.53
CA ASN A 240 -14.27 -16.88 6.98
C ASN A 240 -14.57 -17.09 8.48
N GLN A 241 -15.76 -16.70 8.92
CA GLN A 241 -16.22 -16.82 10.32
C GLN A 241 -15.42 -15.99 11.33
N HIS A 242 -14.69 -14.96 10.90
CA HIS A 242 -13.94 -14.04 11.76
C HIS A 242 -14.18 -12.60 11.39
N TYR A 243 -14.26 -11.73 12.38
CA TYR A 243 -14.08 -10.29 12.25
C TYR A 243 -12.59 -9.97 12.31
N ILE A 244 -12.11 -9.12 11.43
CA ILE A 244 -10.69 -8.73 11.39
C ILE A 244 -10.55 -7.36 12.03
N LEU A 245 -9.85 -7.34 13.16
CA LEU A 245 -9.55 -6.14 13.93
C LEU A 245 -8.08 -5.75 13.73
N GLY A 246 -7.80 -4.51 13.42
CA GLY A 246 -6.41 -4.10 13.20
C GLY A 246 -6.18 -2.62 13.01
N ALA A 247 -4.95 -2.28 13.15
CA ALA A 247 -3.79 -3.08 13.50
C ALA A 247 -2.94 -2.34 14.55
N SER A 248 -2.13 -3.11 15.28
CA SER A 248 -0.98 -2.54 15.97
C SER A 248 0.00 -1.91 14.97
N PHE A 249 0.90 -1.03 15.45
CA PHE A 249 1.84 -0.32 14.60
C PHE A 249 3.16 -0.08 15.33
N ILE A 250 4.14 -0.98 15.12
CA ILE A 250 5.44 -0.92 15.79
C ILE A 250 6.52 -0.61 14.74
N SER A 251 7.34 0.41 15.03
CA SER A 251 8.44 0.84 14.17
C SER A 251 9.66 -0.04 14.38
N ASP A 252 10.40 -0.28 13.30
CA ASP A 252 11.72 -0.93 13.31
C ASP A 252 11.70 -2.32 13.96
N ASP A 253 10.59 -3.03 13.76
CA ASP A 253 10.36 -4.41 14.19
C ASP A 253 9.96 -5.25 12.98
N ASP A 254 10.73 -6.28 12.68
CA ASP A 254 10.55 -7.19 11.54
C ASP A 254 10.02 -8.57 11.94
N SER A 255 9.77 -8.80 13.23
CA SER A 255 9.20 -10.04 13.75
C SER A 255 7.78 -10.25 13.22
N THR A 256 7.45 -11.48 12.87
CA THR A 256 6.10 -11.92 12.49
C THR A 256 5.46 -12.83 13.54
N THR A 257 6.10 -13.02 14.70
CA THR A 257 5.57 -13.79 15.81
C THR A 257 4.38 -13.07 16.45
N LEU A 258 3.29 -13.77 16.73
CA LEU A 258 2.12 -13.20 17.41
C LEU A 258 2.46 -12.86 18.87
N ARG A 259 1.90 -11.74 19.35
CA ARG A 259 2.07 -11.24 20.72
C ARG A 259 0.71 -10.99 21.36
N ALA A 260 0.48 -11.58 22.52
CA ALA A 260 -0.76 -11.38 23.29
C ALA A 260 -0.99 -9.91 23.67
N SER A 261 0.09 -9.16 23.96
CA SER A 261 0.02 -7.73 24.26
C SER A 261 -0.56 -6.90 23.11
N GLU A 262 -0.24 -7.24 21.86
CA GLU A 262 -0.81 -6.55 20.68
C GLU A 262 -2.28 -6.92 20.46
N HIS A 263 -2.70 -8.14 20.76
CA HIS A 263 -4.12 -8.50 20.79
C HIS A 263 -4.87 -7.69 21.86
N GLN A 264 -4.32 -7.61 23.08
CA GLN A 264 -4.90 -6.83 24.16
C GLN A 264 -5.02 -5.35 23.80
N GLU A 265 -4.00 -4.78 23.18
CA GLU A 265 -4.03 -3.39 22.70
C GLU A 265 -5.14 -3.17 21.65
N ASN A 266 -5.25 -4.06 20.66
CA ASN A 266 -6.28 -4.00 19.63
C ASN A 266 -7.68 -4.08 20.23
N LEU A 267 -7.94 -5.01 21.14
CA LEU A 267 -9.22 -5.16 21.83
C LEU A 267 -9.54 -3.95 22.72
N THR A 268 -8.54 -3.39 23.39
CA THR A 268 -8.71 -2.17 24.21
C THR A 268 -9.09 -0.96 23.34
N ARG A 269 -8.49 -0.82 22.17
CA ARG A 269 -8.85 0.23 21.21
C ARG A 269 -10.25 0.03 20.65
N LEU A 270 -10.67 -1.21 20.38
CA LEU A 270 -12.01 -1.52 19.92
C LEU A 270 -13.08 -1.10 20.94
N LYS A 271 -12.88 -1.40 22.22
CA LYS A 271 -13.80 -1.01 23.31
C LYS A 271 -14.02 0.50 23.41
N LYS A 272 -13.06 1.33 23.00
CA LYS A 272 -13.22 2.79 23.01
C LYS A 272 -14.25 3.29 21.99
N ILE A 273 -14.46 2.57 20.91
CA ILE A 273 -15.40 2.94 19.83
C ILE A 273 -16.67 2.10 19.83
N MET A 274 -16.58 0.88 20.38
CA MET A 274 -17.68 -0.10 20.54
C MET A 274 -17.65 -0.63 21.98
N PRO A 275 -18.30 0.03 22.94
CA PRO A 275 -18.24 -0.39 24.36
C PRO A 275 -18.75 -1.83 24.59
N GLU A 276 -19.71 -2.28 23.79
CA GLU A 276 -20.28 -3.63 23.87
C GLU A 276 -19.38 -4.73 23.27
N ALA A 277 -18.27 -4.37 22.59
CA ALA A 277 -17.33 -5.34 22.06
C ALA A 277 -16.51 -5.96 23.20
N ALA A 278 -17.01 -7.07 23.73
CA ALA A 278 -16.33 -7.84 24.78
C ALA A 278 -15.83 -9.17 24.20
N THR A 279 -14.51 -9.34 24.15
CA THR A 279 -13.84 -10.58 23.71
C THR A 279 -12.57 -10.76 24.51
N SER A 280 -12.29 -12.00 24.96
CA SER A 280 -11.05 -12.34 25.67
C SER A 280 -9.87 -12.46 24.69
N VAL A 281 -8.67 -12.17 25.16
CA VAL A 281 -7.43 -12.42 24.41
C VAL A 281 -7.22 -13.90 24.12
N ASP A 282 -7.69 -14.77 25.00
CA ASP A 282 -7.56 -16.24 24.86
C ASP A 282 -8.47 -16.80 23.76
N ASP A 283 -9.50 -16.06 23.37
CA ASP A 283 -10.48 -16.47 22.36
C ASP A 283 -10.12 -16.03 20.93
N VAL A 284 -9.00 -15.36 20.74
CA VAL A 284 -8.65 -14.77 19.42
C VAL A 284 -7.41 -15.42 18.82
N SER A 285 -7.35 -15.38 17.52
CA SER A 285 -6.16 -15.66 16.72
C SER A 285 -5.66 -14.41 16.02
N GLY A 286 -4.70 -14.51 15.13
CA GLY A 286 -4.25 -13.33 14.41
C GLY A 286 -3.19 -13.60 13.38
N ARG A 287 -2.70 -12.49 12.83
CA ARG A 287 -1.59 -12.47 11.89
C ARG A 287 -0.75 -11.24 12.10
N ALA A 288 0.58 -11.42 12.16
CA ALA A 288 1.52 -10.32 12.15
C ALA A 288 2.27 -10.27 10.80
N ALA A 289 2.54 -9.07 10.34
CA ALA A 289 3.28 -8.84 9.11
C ALA A 289 4.04 -7.51 9.15
N VAL A 290 5.07 -7.42 8.32
CA VAL A 290 5.91 -6.22 8.19
C VAL A 290 5.54 -5.48 6.92
N ARG A 291 5.25 -4.19 7.06
CA ARG A 291 4.99 -3.26 5.95
C ARG A 291 6.25 -2.51 5.61
N ALA A 292 6.52 -2.34 4.33
CA ALA A 292 7.55 -1.44 3.84
C ALA A 292 6.96 -0.03 3.67
N VAL A 293 7.55 0.96 4.32
CA VAL A 293 7.07 2.34 4.32
C VAL A 293 8.18 3.25 3.81
N GLY A 294 7.89 4.12 2.85
CA GLY A 294 8.83 5.14 2.39
C GLY A 294 9.21 6.13 3.51
N PRO A 295 10.38 6.77 3.45
CA PRO A 295 10.89 7.65 4.52
C PRO A 295 10.00 8.89 4.77
N ASP A 296 9.13 9.23 3.85
CA ASP A 296 8.14 10.31 3.91
C ASP A 296 6.70 9.78 3.89
N ARG A 297 6.51 8.49 4.13
CA ARG A 297 5.24 7.77 4.08
C ARG A 297 4.62 7.68 2.68
N LEU A 298 5.33 8.12 1.64
CA LEU A 298 4.92 7.93 0.25
C LEU A 298 5.60 6.68 -0.33
N PRO A 299 4.97 5.98 -1.27
CA PRO A 299 5.59 4.86 -1.97
C PRO A 299 6.75 5.35 -2.85
N VAL A 300 7.60 4.43 -3.24
CA VAL A 300 8.75 4.66 -4.12
C VAL A 300 8.48 3.96 -5.43
N VAL A 301 8.30 4.74 -6.50
CA VAL A 301 7.92 4.23 -7.82
C VAL A 301 8.69 4.98 -8.91
N GLY A 302 9.38 4.23 -9.77
CA GLY A 302 10.13 4.79 -10.90
C GLY A 302 11.49 4.15 -11.14
N PRO A 303 12.31 4.72 -12.04
CA PRO A 303 13.62 4.18 -12.41
C PRO A 303 14.66 4.34 -11.27
N ILE A 304 15.59 3.41 -11.19
CA ILE A 304 16.68 3.38 -10.20
C ILE A 304 17.90 4.15 -10.73
N ALA A 305 18.25 5.25 -10.04
CA ALA A 305 19.40 6.05 -10.41
C ALA A 305 20.73 5.38 -9.99
N ARG A 306 21.80 5.67 -10.74
CA ARG A 306 23.20 5.35 -10.37
C ARG A 306 23.63 6.24 -9.22
N GLN A 307 23.60 5.71 -8.01
CA GLN A 307 23.81 6.48 -6.77
C GLN A 307 25.03 7.38 -6.80
N LYS A 308 26.21 6.84 -7.16
CA LYS A 308 27.47 7.60 -7.15
C LYS A 308 27.43 8.77 -8.13
N GLN A 309 26.91 8.56 -9.33
CA GLN A 309 26.76 9.60 -10.34
C GLN A 309 25.77 10.68 -9.88
N PHE A 310 24.62 10.26 -9.35
CA PHE A 310 23.64 11.19 -8.81
C PHE A 310 24.22 12.07 -7.69
N GLN A 311 24.97 11.48 -6.78
CA GLN A 311 25.60 12.22 -5.67
C GLN A 311 26.62 13.23 -6.19
N HIS A 312 27.45 12.86 -7.16
CA HIS A 312 28.40 13.77 -7.81
C HIS A 312 27.70 14.94 -8.49
N ASP A 313 26.70 14.66 -9.32
CA ASP A 313 26.05 15.67 -10.18
C ASP A 313 25.18 16.65 -9.39
N PHE A 314 24.57 16.20 -8.27
CA PHE A 314 23.61 16.99 -7.49
C PHE A 314 24.14 17.49 -6.14
N GLN A 315 25.43 17.33 -5.85
CA GLN A 315 26.03 17.77 -4.59
C GLN A 315 25.83 19.27 -4.34
N ALA A 316 26.01 20.11 -5.38
CA ALA A 316 25.81 21.55 -5.27
C ALA A 316 24.35 21.94 -5.05
N ALA A 317 23.40 21.20 -5.63
CA ALA A 317 21.95 21.38 -5.41
C ALA A 317 21.59 21.14 -3.94
N ALA A 318 22.18 20.14 -3.30
CA ALA A 318 21.97 19.85 -1.88
C ALA A 318 22.43 21.00 -0.96
N GLY A 319 23.40 21.80 -1.42
CA GLY A 319 23.88 23.02 -0.77
C GLY A 319 23.00 24.26 -0.96
N GLY A 320 21.89 24.16 -1.72
CA GLY A 320 20.98 25.26 -2.01
C GLY A 320 21.35 26.07 -3.26
N ASN A 321 22.27 25.58 -4.08
CA ASN A 321 22.60 26.25 -5.34
C ASN A 321 21.50 25.97 -6.39
N THR A 322 20.64 26.96 -6.62
CA THR A 322 19.52 26.89 -7.59
C THR A 322 19.85 27.52 -8.94
N ARG A 323 21.05 28.13 -9.09
CA ARG A 323 21.45 28.85 -10.29
C ARG A 323 22.21 28.00 -11.30
N THR A 324 22.60 26.79 -10.93
CA THR A 324 23.34 25.86 -11.79
C THR A 324 22.35 25.00 -12.60
N HIS A 325 22.63 24.80 -13.87
CA HIS A 325 21.96 23.77 -14.66
C HIS A 325 22.52 22.41 -14.29
N TYR A 326 21.65 21.52 -13.82
CA TYR A 326 22.01 20.16 -13.46
C TYR A 326 21.75 19.21 -14.63
N PRO A 327 22.60 18.20 -14.86
CA PRO A 327 22.34 17.19 -15.88
C PRO A 327 21.10 16.37 -15.54
N LEU A 328 20.57 15.65 -16.52
CA LEU A 328 19.56 14.62 -16.25
C LEU A 328 20.21 13.50 -15.43
N PRO A 329 19.49 12.96 -14.42
CA PRO A 329 20.00 11.83 -13.65
C PRO A 329 20.29 10.61 -14.52
N GLU A 330 21.42 9.95 -14.30
CA GLU A 330 21.70 8.67 -14.91
C GLU A 330 20.99 7.53 -14.18
N TYR A 331 20.33 6.67 -14.93
CA TYR A 331 19.61 5.51 -14.41
C TYR A 331 20.28 4.20 -14.84
N TYR A 332 20.04 3.14 -14.09
CA TYR A 332 20.25 1.79 -14.59
C TYR A 332 19.18 1.50 -15.63
N GLN A 333 19.61 1.27 -16.87
CA GLN A 333 18.67 0.98 -17.95
C GLN A 333 17.85 -0.26 -17.63
N GLY A 334 16.54 -0.20 -17.80
CA GLY A 334 15.63 -1.30 -17.57
C GLY A 334 15.43 -1.69 -16.09
N LEU A 335 15.91 -0.89 -15.11
CA LEU A 335 15.74 -1.20 -13.68
C LEU A 335 14.83 -0.19 -12.99
N TYR A 336 13.76 -0.69 -12.38
CA TYR A 336 12.72 0.11 -11.74
C TYR A 336 12.39 -0.40 -10.34
N VAL A 337 11.70 0.42 -9.57
CA VAL A 337 11.15 0.05 -8.25
C VAL A 337 9.68 0.41 -8.15
N ALA A 338 8.91 -0.43 -7.46
CA ALA A 338 7.54 -0.20 -7.05
C ALA A 338 7.33 -0.76 -5.64
N SER A 339 7.65 0.04 -4.61
CA SER A 339 7.69 -0.42 -3.21
C SER A 339 7.33 0.69 -2.22
N GLY A 340 7.35 0.36 -0.91
CA GLY A 340 7.13 1.35 0.15
C GLY A 340 5.67 1.75 0.36
N PHE A 341 4.71 0.93 -0.04
CA PHE A 341 3.26 1.24 -0.03
C PHE A 341 2.63 1.27 1.38
N GLY A 342 3.33 0.82 2.40
CA GLY A 342 2.88 0.89 3.78
C GLY A 342 1.54 0.21 4.04
N SER A 343 0.65 0.90 4.76
CA SER A 343 -0.70 0.40 5.07
C SER A 343 -1.76 0.75 4.02
N ARG A 344 -1.40 1.50 2.96
CA ARG A 344 -2.33 1.95 1.92
C ARG A 344 -2.13 1.25 0.58
N GLY A 345 -1.49 0.09 0.60
CA GLY A 345 -1.14 -0.66 -0.61
C GLY A 345 -2.34 -0.91 -1.53
N LEU A 346 -3.51 -1.20 -0.97
CA LEU A 346 -4.70 -1.49 -1.77
C LEU A 346 -5.18 -0.28 -2.60
N ALA A 347 -5.10 0.93 -2.03
CA ALA A 347 -5.43 2.15 -2.76
C ALA A 347 -4.31 2.56 -3.73
N TRP A 348 -3.05 2.41 -3.36
CA TRP A 348 -1.96 3.01 -4.12
C TRP A 348 -1.36 2.11 -5.20
N ILE A 349 -1.26 0.80 -4.93
CA ILE A 349 -0.55 -0.12 -5.81
C ILE A 349 -1.15 -0.19 -7.22
N PRO A 350 -2.47 -0.34 -7.42
CA PRO A 350 -3.02 -0.44 -8.77
C PRO A 350 -2.75 0.81 -9.62
N LEU A 351 -2.96 2.00 -9.07
CA LEU A 351 -2.73 3.27 -9.78
C LEU A 351 -1.23 3.53 -10.03
N CYS A 352 -0.37 3.23 -9.04
CA CYS A 352 1.09 3.33 -9.21
C CYS A 352 1.63 2.34 -10.24
N ALA A 353 1.05 1.14 -10.32
CA ALA A 353 1.39 0.14 -11.32
C ALA A 353 1.04 0.63 -12.74
N GLU A 354 -0.14 1.22 -12.90
CA GLU A 354 -0.55 1.84 -14.16
C GLU A 354 0.37 3.01 -14.54
N ALA A 355 0.71 3.89 -13.59
CA ALA A 355 1.64 4.98 -13.82
C ALA A 355 3.04 4.50 -14.23
N LEU A 356 3.56 3.43 -13.59
CA LEU A 356 4.84 2.85 -13.96
C LEU A 356 4.79 2.20 -15.35
N ALA A 357 3.71 1.49 -15.66
CA ALA A 357 3.51 0.91 -17.00
C ALA A 357 3.43 2.00 -18.09
N SER A 358 2.76 3.12 -17.81
CA SER A 358 2.73 4.28 -18.73
C SER A 358 4.14 4.84 -18.97
N ILE A 359 4.97 4.95 -17.93
CA ILE A 359 6.37 5.41 -18.07
C ILE A 359 7.17 4.45 -18.97
N LEU A 360 7.01 3.13 -18.79
CA LEU A 360 7.72 2.14 -19.60
C LEU A 360 7.28 2.10 -21.08
N ASN A 361 6.10 2.63 -21.39
CA ASN A 361 5.54 2.64 -22.74
C ASN A 361 5.48 4.06 -23.37
N ASP A 362 6.14 5.07 -22.76
CA ASP A 362 6.12 6.46 -23.20
C ASP A 362 4.69 7.02 -23.40
N GLU A 363 3.76 6.59 -22.53
CA GLU A 363 2.37 7.01 -22.52
C GLU A 363 2.14 8.16 -21.52
N PRO A 364 1.08 8.98 -21.70
CA PRO A 364 0.66 9.92 -20.68
C PRO A 364 0.35 9.23 -19.35
N SER A 365 0.94 9.74 -18.26
CA SER A 365 0.73 9.18 -16.92
C SER A 365 -0.66 9.49 -16.38
N PRO A 366 -1.32 8.55 -15.69
CA PRO A 366 -2.58 8.79 -14.97
C PRO A 366 -2.39 9.67 -13.71
N LEU A 367 -1.15 9.93 -13.31
CA LEU A 367 -0.81 10.76 -12.16
C LEU A 367 -0.30 12.12 -12.60
N SER A 368 -0.64 13.18 -11.84
CA SER A 368 -0.10 14.52 -12.07
C SER A 368 1.43 14.53 -11.90
N ARG A 369 2.08 15.51 -12.54
CA ARG A 369 3.54 15.70 -12.45
C ARG A 369 4.01 15.83 -11.00
N SER A 370 3.28 16.56 -10.16
CA SER A 370 3.60 16.76 -8.74
C SER A 370 3.57 15.44 -7.96
N VAL A 371 2.57 14.60 -8.19
CA VAL A 371 2.48 13.27 -7.56
C VAL A 371 3.61 12.38 -8.07
N LEU A 372 3.86 12.31 -9.37
CA LEU A 372 4.98 11.52 -9.93
C LEU A 372 6.34 11.91 -9.33
N GLN A 373 6.63 13.20 -9.23
CA GLN A 373 7.85 13.69 -8.60
C GLN A 373 7.95 13.29 -7.13
N ALA A 374 6.84 13.35 -6.40
CA ALA A 374 6.77 12.95 -5.02
C ALA A 374 6.91 11.42 -4.81
N LEU A 375 6.66 10.59 -5.82
CA LEU A 375 6.86 9.14 -5.78
C LEU A 375 8.25 8.72 -6.27
N HIS A 376 8.93 9.59 -7.02
CA HIS A 376 10.18 9.24 -7.71
C HIS A 376 11.30 8.86 -6.73
N PRO A 377 12.06 7.77 -6.99
CA PRO A 377 13.12 7.29 -6.09
C PRO A 377 14.21 8.34 -5.77
N ASN A 378 14.56 9.20 -6.72
CA ASN A 378 15.60 10.22 -6.57
C ASN A 378 15.38 11.20 -5.41
N ARG A 379 14.12 11.35 -4.95
CA ARG A 379 13.82 12.17 -3.78
C ARG A 379 14.53 11.66 -2.50
N ILE A 380 14.76 10.34 -2.41
CA ILE A 380 15.48 9.72 -1.30
C ILE A 380 16.96 10.10 -1.36
N LEU A 381 17.57 9.98 -2.54
CA LEU A 381 18.98 10.40 -2.74
C LEU A 381 19.17 11.89 -2.45
N MET A 382 18.25 12.74 -2.92
CA MET A 382 18.32 14.17 -2.66
C MET A 382 18.23 14.48 -1.16
N LYS A 383 17.31 13.83 -0.43
CA LYS A 383 17.19 13.97 1.03
C LYS A 383 18.47 13.54 1.75
N GLN A 384 19.10 12.44 1.31
CA GLN A 384 20.38 11.97 1.86
C GLN A 384 21.49 13.00 1.63
N LEU A 385 21.62 13.55 0.43
CA LEU A 385 22.59 14.59 0.09
C LEU A 385 22.42 15.86 0.94
N VAL A 386 21.17 16.36 1.07
CA VAL A 386 20.85 17.52 1.90
C VAL A 386 21.22 17.27 3.37
N SER A 387 20.91 16.07 3.89
CA SER A 387 21.26 15.70 5.26
C SER A 387 22.78 15.64 5.48
N GLN A 388 23.53 15.07 4.54
CA GLN A 388 24.99 15.04 4.58
C GLN A 388 25.60 16.45 4.53
N HIS A 389 25.10 17.31 3.65
CA HIS A 389 25.56 18.69 3.53
C HIS A 389 25.34 19.51 4.82
N LYS A 390 24.18 19.32 5.49
CA LYS A 390 23.91 19.96 6.79
C LYS A 390 24.87 19.52 7.89
N LYS A 391 25.22 18.20 7.94
CA LYS A 391 26.19 17.66 8.93
C LYS A 391 27.62 18.17 8.71
N LEU A 392 28.01 18.47 7.47
CA LEU A 392 29.34 19.01 7.15
C LEU A 392 29.48 20.51 7.51
N ARG A 393 28.37 21.20 7.74
CA ARG A 393 28.34 22.64 8.14
C ARG A 393 28.21 22.84 9.65
N GLN A 394 27.94 21.81 10.41
CA GLN A 394 27.96 21.76 11.89
C GLN A 394 29.34 21.33 12.40
#